data_541f867dddb1dc73a89dd8d2038f8ace
#
_entry.id   541f867dddb1dc73a89dd8d2038f8ace
#
_cell.length_a   1.000
_cell.length_b   1.000
_cell.length_c   1.000
_cell.angle_alpha   90.00
_cell.angle_beta   90.00
_cell.angle_gamma   90.00
#
_symmetry.space_group_name_H-M   'P 1'
#
loop_
_entity.id
_entity.type
_entity.pdbx_description
1 polymer ?
#
loop_
_entity_poly.entity_id
_entity_poly.type
_entity_poly.pdbx_seq_one_letter_code
_entity_poly.pdbx_strand_id
1 'polypeptide(L)'
;MQRRAFVIVLDACGAGELPDSADYGDAGANTLGHVAEAAGGLVLPNLQRLGLGSALALRGCPPAERPVVHGRLHPMGPGKDTITGHWELMGAITPVALRTYPDGFPADVIEQLRDGTGRGVLCNKPYSGTAVIDDYGEEHLRTGDLIVYTSADSVLQIAAHEDEVPQAELIAACQVAREIMRGEHAVGRVIARPFRGVPGTFERTEGRKDLALDPPGRTYLDELRADGVPTHTVGKIGSVFNHVGVDHEHPGATNPAAIAGTSRLIDELEHGFVFTNLVETDQVYGHRQDVPGFHRALQEIDRAVGEWTAALDPERDLLVITADHGCDPTTPGTDHTREHVPLIAAFAGHGGRRHDGPFADVGASVLRWLSGREADSLPGTPFL
;
A
#
# COMPACT_ATOMS: atom_id res chain seq x y z
N MET A 1 -11.86 -28.14 11.38
CA MET A 1 -10.55 -27.58 11.83
C MET A 1 -10.60 -26.08 11.55
N GLN A 2 -10.27 -25.24 12.50
CA GLN A 2 -10.24 -23.79 12.27
C GLN A 2 -9.04 -23.45 11.39
N ARG A 3 -9.27 -22.77 10.27
CA ARG A 3 -8.24 -22.37 9.30
C ARG A 3 -7.77 -20.93 9.55
N ARG A 4 -6.51 -20.64 9.14
CA ARG A 4 -5.94 -19.30 9.16
C ARG A 4 -5.39 -18.96 7.78
N ALA A 5 -5.35 -17.67 7.43
CA ALA A 5 -4.70 -17.19 6.23
C ALA A 5 -3.83 -15.97 6.57
N PHE A 6 -2.63 -15.93 5.98
CA PHE A 6 -1.66 -14.87 6.13
C PHE A 6 -1.27 -14.37 4.74
N VAL A 7 -1.57 -13.11 4.44
CA VAL A 7 -1.13 -12.43 3.22
C VAL A 7 -0.07 -11.40 3.61
N ILE A 8 1.11 -11.56 3.06
CA ILE A 8 2.27 -10.71 3.31
C ILE A 8 2.58 -9.93 2.03
N VAL A 9 2.43 -8.63 2.07
CA VAL A 9 2.77 -7.73 0.97
C VAL A 9 4.17 -7.19 1.18
N LEU A 10 5.06 -7.51 0.24
CA LEU A 10 6.38 -6.91 0.11
C LEU A 10 6.21 -5.63 -0.70
N ASP A 11 6.00 -4.51 -0.01
CA ASP A 11 5.65 -3.23 -0.63
C ASP A 11 6.64 -2.86 -1.75
N ALA A 12 6.11 -2.50 -2.92
CA ALA A 12 6.87 -2.11 -4.10
C ALA A 12 7.81 -3.19 -4.72
N CYS A 13 7.62 -4.48 -4.41
CA CYS A 13 8.44 -5.55 -4.97
C CYS A 13 7.90 -6.03 -6.34
N GLY A 14 7.99 -5.17 -7.36
CA GLY A 14 7.59 -5.49 -8.74
C GLY A 14 8.38 -6.64 -9.36
N ALA A 15 7.76 -7.33 -10.32
CA ALA A 15 8.25 -8.54 -10.97
C ALA A 15 8.23 -8.45 -12.51
N GLY A 16 8.61 -7.31 -13.05
CA GLY A 16 8.72 -7.02 -14.47
C GLY A 16 7.52 -6.25 -15.05
N GLU A 17 7.79 -5.49 -16.09
CA GLU A 17 6.83 -4.60 -16.74
C GLU A 17 5.54 -5.29 -17.17
N LEU A 18 4.44 -4.55 -17.13
CA LEU A 18 3.16 -4.91 -17.72
C LEU A 18 3.12 -4.51 -19.21
N PRO A 19 2.22 -5.08 -20.02
CA PRO A 19 2.09 -4.70 -21.44
C PRO A 19 1.79 -3.20 -21.67
N ASP A 20 1.20 -2.52 -20.68
CA ASP A 20 0.83 -1.10 -20.72
C ASP A 20 1.84 -0.20 -19.98
N SER A 21 2.95 -0.71 -19.48
CA SER A 21 3.93 0.06 -18.69
C SER A 21 4.49 1.26 -19.44
N ALA A 22 4.60 1.17 -20.78
CA ALA A 22 5.06 2.28 -21.61
C ALA A 22 4.13 3.51 -21.53
N ASP A 23 2.83 3.31 -21.37
CA ASP A 23 1.83 4.39 -21.25
C ASP A 23 1.98 5.17 -19.93
N TYR A 24 2.64 4.56 -18.95
CA TYR A 24 2.96 5.15 -17.64
C TYR A 24 4.38 5.72 -17.57
N GLY A 25 5.16 5.59 -18.63
CA GLY A 25 6.59 5.96 -18.64
C GLY A 25 7.50 4.92 -17.97
N ASP A 26 6.98 3.74 -17.70
CA ASP A 26 7.64 2.67 -16.93
C ASP A 26 8.14 1.52 -17.82
N ALA A 27 8.34 1.78 -19.13
CA ALA A 27 8.86 0.77 -20.05
C ALA A 27 10.19 0.19 -19.54
N GLY A 28 10.28 -1.13 -19.48
CA GLY A 28 11.45 -1.85 -19.00
C GLY A 28 11.56 -1.96 -17.48
N ALA A 29 10.60 -1.47 -16.68
CA ALA A 29 10.61 -1.58 -15.23
C ALA A 29 10.65 -3.06 -14.79
N ASN A 30 11.52 -3.37 -13.84
CA ASN A 30 11.68 -4.72 -13.29
C ASN A 30 12.35 -4.65 -11.91
N THR A 31 11.62 -4.19 -10.92
CA THR A 31 12.14 -3.86 -9.59
C THR A 31 13.02 -4.97 -9.02
N LEU A 32 12.49 -6.18 -8.83
CA LEU A 32 13.26 -7.30 -8.26
C LEU A 32 14.41 -7.75 -9.18
N GLY A 33 14.20 -7.74 -10.51
CA GLY A 33 15.21 -8.11 -11.48
C GLY A 33 16.39 -7.13 -11.48
N HIS A 34 16.12 -5.83 -11.49
CA HIS A 34 17.16 -4.79 -11.50
C HIS A 34 17.89 -4.70 -10.16
N VAL A 35 17.18 -4.84 -9.03
CA VAL A 35 17.82 -4.95 -7.72
C VAL A 35 18.75 -6.17 -7.68
N ALA A 36 18.33 -7.32 -8.26
CA ALA A 36 19.17 -8.51 -8.34
C ALA A 36 20.44 -8.28 -9.16
N GLU A 37 20.34 -7.60 -10.30
CA GLU A 37 21.50 -7.29 -11.13
C GLU A 37 22.44 -6.28 -10.45
N ALA A 38 21.89 -5.20 -9.89
CA ALA A 38 22.67 -4.15 -9.24
C ALA A 38 23.37 -4.63 -7.95
N ALA A 39 22.73 -5.54 -7.20
CA ALA A 39 23.30 -6.16 -6.00
C ALA A 39 24.31 -7.30 -6.31
N GLY A 40 24.46 -7.67 -7.59
CA GLY A 40 25.31 -8.81 -7.97
C GLY A 40 24.69 -10.18 -7.70
N GLY A 41 23.42 -10.24 -7.35
CA GLY A 41 22.60 -11.41 -7.08
C GLY A 41 21.83 -11.30 -5.77
N LEU A 42 20.57 -11.79 -5.76
CA LEU A 42 19.76 -11.90 -4.54
C LEU A 42 19.97 -13.26 -3.91
N VAL A 43 20.50 -13.29 -2.67
CA VAL A 43 20.61 -14.52 -1.88
C VAL A 43 19.47 -14.55 -0.87
N LEU A 44 18.35 -15.20 -1.26
CA LEU A 44 17.10 -15.28 -0.52
C LEU A 44 16.67 -16.75 -0.40
N PRO A 45 17.35 -17.58 0.43
CA PRO A 45 17.22 -19.03 0.41
C PRO A 45 15.80 -19.52 0.74
N ASN A 46 15.04 -18.83 1.57
CA ASN A 46 13.69 -19.23 1.94
C ASN A 46 12.67 -18.89 0.85
N LEU A 47 12.69 -17.68 0.32
CA LEU A 47 11.86 -17.25 -0.82
C LEU A 47 12.22 -18.06 -2.08
N GLN A 48 13.53 -18.35 -2.31
CA GLN A 48 13.96 -19.24 -3.38
C GLN A 48 13.36 -20.63 -3.23
N ARG A 49 13.47 -21.25 -2.05
CA ARG A 49 12.90 -22.58 -1.76
C ARG A 49 11.39 -22.63 -2.00
N LEU A 50 10.67 -21.56 -1.70
CA LEU A 50 9.24 -21.42 -1.94
C LEU A 50 8.91 -21.22 -3.43
N GLY A 51 9.81 -20.66 -4.23
CA GLY A 51 9.61 -20.53 -5.67
C GLY A 51 9.71 -19.13 -6.24
N LEU A 52 10.31 -18.16 -5.54
CA LEU A 52 10.50 -16.81 -6.09
C LEU A 52 11.24 -16.85 -7.43
N GLY A 53 12.36 -17.58 -7.52
CA GLY A 53 13.10 -17.75 -8.77
C GLY A 53 12.38 -18.63 -9.82
N SER A 54 11.29 -19.32 -9.44
CA SER A 54 10.40 -20.02 -10.37
C SER A 54 9.30 -19.11 -10.92
N ALA A 55 8.90 -18.08 -10.15
CA ALA A 55 7.92 -17.07 -10.58
C ALA A 55 8.53 -16.12 -11.62
N LEU A 56 9.76 -15.66 -11.37
CA LEU A 56 10.50 -14.75 -12.25
C LEU A 56 12.01 -15.08 -12.22
N ALA A 57 12.71 -14.85 -13.34
CA ALA A 57 14.16 -15.07 -13.42
C ALA A 57 14.90 -13.99 -12.62
N LEU A 58 15.68 -14.39 -11.62
CA LEU A 58 16.45 -13.50 -10.76
C LEU A 58 17.88 -13.98 -10.62
N ARG A 59 18.83 -13.08 -10.82
CA ARG A 59 20.23 -13.36 -10.53
C ARG A 59 20.41 -13.69 -9.05
N GLY A 60 21.08 -14.81 -8.74
CA GLY A 60 21.33 -15.25 -7.37
C GLY A 60 20.17 -15.99 -6.68
N CYS A 61 18.98 -16.05 -7.32
CA CYS A 61 17.82 -16.77 -6.82
C CYS A 61 17.27 -17.70 -7.92
N PRO A 62 17.92 -18.87 -8.14
CA PRO A 62 17.48 -19.83 -9.18
C PRO A 62 16.13 -20.45 -8.87
N PRO A 63 15.47 -21.07 -9.88
CA PRO A 63 14.23 -21.80 -9.67
C PRO A 63 14.35 -22.88 -8.58
N ALA A 64 13.27 -23.06 -7.81
CA ALA A 64 13.20 -24.09 -6.79
C ALA A 64 12.99 -25.47 -7.42
N GLU A 65 13.55 -26.52 -6.82
CA GLU A 65 13.28 -27.91 -7.23
C GLU A 65 11.82 -28.32 -7.01
N ARG A 66 11.23 -27.84 -5.92
CA ARG A 66 9.85 -28.13 -5.51
C ARG A 66 9.17 -26.84 -5.04
N PRO A 67 8.84 -25.93 -5.96
CA PRO A 67 8.17 -24.70 -5.58
C PRO A 67 6.78 -24.99 -5.03
N VAL A 68 6.25 -24.10 -4.22
CA VAL A 68 4.82 -24.05 -3.89
C VAL A 68 4.03 -23.48 -5.07
N VAL A 69 2.75 -23.12 -4.91
CA VAL A 69 2.06 -22.35 -5.96
C VAL A 69 2.82 -21.02 -6.14
N HIS A 70 3.18 -20.72 -7.38
CA HIS A 70 4.03 -19.57 -7.71
C HIS A 70 3.64 -18.97 -9.05
N GLY A 71 3.94 -17.70 -9.28
CA GLY A 71 3.66 -17.01 -10.54
C GLY A 71 3.76 -15.51 -10.41
N ARG A 72 3.08 -14.80 -11.31
CA ARG A 72 3.03 -13.34 -11.28
C ARG A 72 1.58 -12.86 -11.36
N LEU A 73 1.24 -11.88 -10.55
CA LEU A 73 -0.06 -11.24 -10.59
C LEU A 73 0.04 -9.90 -11.32
N HIS A 74 -1.12 -9.42 -11.82
CA HIS A 74 -1.25 -8.13 -12.47
C HIS A 74 -2.46 -7.37 -11.95
N PRO A 75 -2.40 -6.02 -11.87
CA PRO A 75 -3.57 -5.21 -11.58
C PRO A 75 -4.55 -5.23 -12.75
N MET A 76 -5.84 -5.12 -12.47
CA MET A 76 -6.91 -4.96 -13.46
C MET A 76 -7.25 -3.48 -13.70
N GLY A 77 -7.08 -2.65 -12.67
CA GLY A 77 -7.29 -1.22 -12.75
C GLY A 77 -6.05 -0.46 -13.24
N PRO A 78 -6.20 0.83 -13.52
CA PRO A 78 -5.13 1.68 -14.04
C PRO A 78 -4.18 2.21 -12.95
N GLY A 79 -4.37 1.85 -11.68
CA GLY A 79 -3.50 2.32 -10.58
C GLY A 79 -2.12 1.66 -10.58
N LYS A 80 -1.14 2.35 -10.01
CA LYS A 80 0.20 1.82 -9.72
C LYS A 80 0.69 2.27 -8.34
N ASP A 81 -0.24 2.50 -7.43
CA ASP A 81 0.02 3.02 -6.09
C ASP A 81 -0.42 2.05 -5.00
N THR A 82 0.13 2.22 -3.80
CA THR A 82 -0.15 1.37 -2.64
C THR A 82 -1.64 1.19 -2.36
N ILE A 83 -2.45 2.26 -2.49
CA ILE A 83 -3.86 2.21 -2.13
C ILE A 83 -4.59 1.29 -3.09
N THR A 84 -4.47 1.56 -4.40
CA THR A 84 -5.14 0.78 -5.44
C THR A 84 -4.63 -0.65 -5.51
N GLY A 85 -3.32 -0.88 -5.35
CA GLY A 85 -2.75 -2.23 -5.34
C GLY A 85 -3.30 -3.10 -4.21
N HIS A 86 -3.34 -2.58 -2.97
CA HIS A 86 -3.92 -3.30 -1.85
C HIS A 86 -5.43 -3.53 -2.00
N TRP A 87 -6.17 -2.53 -2.53
CA TRP A 87 -7.60 -2.69 -2.79
C TRP A 87 -7.86 -3.80 -3.79
N GLU A 88 -7.08 -3.87 -4.87
CA GLU A 88 -7.24 -4.92 -5.88
C GLU A 88 -6.89 -6.30 -5.36
N LEU A 89 -5.88 -6.44 -4.48
CA LEU A 89 -5.60 -7.69 -3.78
C LEU A 89 -6.84 -8.21 -3.01
N MET A 90 -7.70 -7.30 -2.55
CA MET A 90 -8.97 -7.61 -1.86
C MET A 90 -10.20 -7.41 -2.76
N GLY A 91 -10.05 -7.38 -4.08
CA GLY A 91 -11.15 -7.42 -5.03
C GLY A 91 -11.82 -6.07 -5.33
N ALA A 92 -11.32 -4.96 -4.81
CA ALA A 92 -11.85 -3.63 -5.11
C ALA A 92 -11.04 -2.96 -6.23
N ILE A 93 -11.60 -2.93 -7.44
CA ILE A 93 -10.94 -2.37 -8.63
C ILE A 93 -11.40 -0.93 -8.85
N THR A 94 -10.46 0.00 -8.94
CA THR A 94 -10.75 1.37 -9.32
C THR A 94 -10.85 1.50 -10.84
N PRO A 95 -11.97 2.05 -11.37
CA PRO A 95 -12.10 2.23 -12.82
C PRO A 95 -11.23 3.36 -13.38
N VAL A 96 -10.74 4.24 -12.51
CA VAL A 96 -9.90 5.41 -12.85
C VAL A 96 -8.77 5.47 -11.83
N ALA A 97 -7.54 5.76 -12.30
CA ALA A 97 -6.41 5.98 -11.42
C ALA A 97 -6.67 7.17 -10.46
N LEU A 98 -6.17 7.08 -9.24
CA LEU A 98 -6.18 8.21 -8.32
C LEU A 98 -5.35 9.36 -8.90
N ARG A 99 -5.92 10.57 -8.87
CA ARG A 99 -5.29 11.72 -9.51
C ARG A 99 -4.13 12.28 -8.70
N THR A 100 -3.12 12.77 -9.41
CA THR A 100 -2.10 13.67 -8.90
C THR A 100 -2.32 15.06 -9.49
N TYR A 101 -1.82 16.10 -8.83
CA TYR A 101 -2.05 17.49 -9.21
C TYR A 101 -0.73 18.26 -9.31
N PRO A 102 0.10 17.98 -10.33
CA PRO A 102 1.43 18.59 -10.46
C PRO A 102 1.39 20.11 -10.66
N ASP A 103 0.27 20.65 -11.14
CA ASP A 103 0.06 22.10 -11.34
C ASP A 103 -0.82 22.73 -10.26
N GLY A 104 -1.17 21.97 -9.18
CA GLY A 104 -2.15 22.37 -8.19
C GLY A 104 -3.58 21.97 -8.57
N PHE A 105 -4.51 22.14 -7.62
CA PHE A 105 -5.91 21.76 -7.81
C PHE A 105 -6.61 22.75 -8.74
N PRO A 106 -7.56 22.29 -9.60
CA PRO A 106 -8.30 23.12 -10.52
C PRO A 106 -9.18 24.14 -9.78
N ALA A 107 -9.57 25.21 -10.51
CA ALA A 107 -10.28 26.34 -9.93
C ALA A 107 -11.61 25.99 -9.27
N ASP A 108 -12.35 25.04 -9.86
CA ASP A 108 -13.63 24.56 -9.33
C ASP A 108 -13.48 23.82 -7.98
N VAL A 109 -12.40 23.05 -7.80
CA VAL A 109 -12.06 22.40 -6.51
C VAL A 109 -11.76 23.47 -5.45
N ILE A 110 -10.96 24.49 -5.80
CA ILE A 110 -10.59 25.57 -4.88
C ILE A 110 -11.83 26.42 -4.52
N GLU A 111 -12.71 26.70 -5.47
CA GLU A 111 -13.96 27.43 -5.23
C GLU A 111 -14.87 26.64 -4.26
N GLN A 112 -15.11 25.35 -4.54
CA GLN A 112 -15.89 24.49 -3.64
C GLN A 112 -15.29 24.42 -2.24
N LEU A 113 -13.96 24.38 -2.12
CA LEU A 113 -13.28 24.36 -0.82
C LEU A 113 -13.49 25.66 -0.06
N ARG A 114 -13.38 26.82 -0.72
CA ARG A 114 -13.66 28.14 -0.14
C ARG A 114 -15.12 28.25 0.34
N ASP A 115 -16.05 27.82 -0.49
CA ASP A 115 -17.47 27.88 -0.17
C ASP A 115 -17.82 26.96 1.00
N GLY A 116 -17.27 25.73 1.00
CA GLY A 116 -17.56 24.73 2.02
C GLY A 116 -16.88 25.03 3.38
N THR A 117 -15.74 25.71 3.38
CA THR A 117 -15.00 26.05 4.62
C THR A 117 -15.23 27.46 5.11
N GLY A 118 -15.70 28.36 4.24
CA GLY A 118 -15.83 29.80 4.53
C GLY A 118 -14.48 30.51 4.66
N ARG A 119 -13.36 29.88 4.27
CA ARG A 119 -12.00 30.43 4.36
C ARG A 119 -11.37 30.53 2.97
N GLY A 120 -10.46 31.49 2.79
CA GLY A 120 -9.64 31.60 1.60
C GLY A 120 -8.62 30.44 1.52
N VAL A 121 -7.91 30.38 0.40
CA VAL A 121 -6.90 29.37 0.10
C VAL A 121 -5.59 30.03 -0.30
N LEU A 122 -4.52 29.65 0.36
CA LEU A 122 -3.13 30.00 0.05
C LEU A 122 -2.41 28.83 -0.60
N CYS A 123 -1.34 29.09 -1.34
CA CYS A 123 -0.44 28.16 -2.00
C CYS A 123 -1.04 27.49 -3.24
N ASN A 124 -1.86 26.46 -3.13
CA ASN A 124 -2.44 25.64 -4.20
C ASN A 124 -1.43 25.16 -5.25
N LYS A 125 -0.37 24.50 -4.83
CA LYS A 125 0.65 23.90 -5.71
C LYS A 125 1.39 22.77 -5.00
N PRO A 126 2.20 21.95 -5.71
CA PRO A 126 3.10 21.01 -5.08
C PRO A 126 4.10 21.72 -4.17
N TYR A 127 4.25 21.26 -2.94
CA TYR A 127 5.15 21.89 -1.98
C TYR A 127 5.70 20.91 -0.94
N SER A 128 6.92 21.20 -0.45
CA SER A 128 7.44 20.53 0.74
C SER A 128 6.63 20.96 1.96
N GLY A 129 6.18 20.00 2.74
CA GLY A 129 5.29 20.30 3.85
C GLY A 129 5.96 21.01 5.04
N THR A 130 7.30 21.10 5.11
CA THR A 130 8.01 21.97 6.07
C THR A 130 8.19 23.36 5.47
N ALA A 131 8.66 23.47 4.25
CA ALA A 131 8.84 24.77 3.59
C ALA A 131 7.53 25.54 3.40
N VAL A 132 6.39 24.85 3.18
CA VAL A 132 5.10 25.52 2.97
C VAL A 132 4.64 26.32 4.20
N ILE A 133 4.90 25.84 5.42
CA ILE A 133 4.53 26.56 6.63
C ILE A 133 5.47 27.75 6.89
N ASP A 134 6.74 27.65 6.51
CA ASP A 134 7.68 28.76 6.59
C ASP A 134 7.32 29.89 5.61
N ASP A 135 6.95 29.53 4.37
CA ASP A 135 6.69 30.51 3.31
C ASP A 135 5.30 31.15 3.38
N TYR A 136 4.28 30.42 3.86
CA TYR A 136 2.88 30.88 3.89
C TYR A 136 2.32 31.09 5.30
N GLY A 137 3.03 30.68 6.35
CA GLY A 137 2.53 30.73 7.73
C GLY A 137 2.25 32.15 8.24
N GLU A 138 3.06 33.13 7.88
CA GLU A 138 2.83 34.54 8.27
C GLU A 138 1.57 35.12 7.59
N GLU A 139 1.37 34.83 6.31
CA GLU A 139 0.17 35.22 5.60
C GLU A 139 -1.08 34.53 6.14
N HIS A 140 -0.99 33.23 6.44
CA HIS A 140 -2.04 32.45 7.09
C HIS A 140 -2.47 33.10 8.43
N LEU A 141 -1.52 33.44 9.32
CA LEU A 141 -1.82 34.11 10.59
C LEU A 141 -2.52 35.45 10.41
N ARG A 142 -2.22 36.17 9.32
CA ARG A 142 -2.80 37.49 9.02
C ARG A 142 -4.20 37.40 8.43
N THR A 143 -4.50 36.38 7.62
CA THR A 143 -5.74 36.30 6.84
C THR A 143 -6.73 35.23 7.36
N GLY A 144 -6.25 34.21 8.04
CA GLY A 144 -7.02 33.03 8.42
C GLY A 144 -7.27 32.08 7.25
N ASP A 145 -6.67 32.30 6.08
CA ASP A 145 -6.82 31.46 4.89
C ASP A 145 -6.05 30.14 5.06
N LEU A 146 -6.63 29.04 4.57
CA LEU A 146 -6.03 27.71 4.68
C LEU A 146 -4.84 27.54 3.73
N ILE A 147 -3.75 26.96 4.18
CA ILE A 147 -2.60 26.62 3.33
C ILE A 147 -2.89 25.26 2.67
N VAL A 148 -3.30 25.28 1.41
CA VAL A 148 -3.64 24.07 0.63
C VAL A 148 -2.49 23.74 -0.31
N TYR A 149 -2.01 22.49 -0.29
CA TYR A 149 -0.92 22.05 -1.14
C TYR A 149 -1.01 20.55 -1.43
N THR A 150 -0.22 20.08 -2.38
CA THR A 150 -0.10 18.68 -2.76
C THR A 150 1.37 18.23 -2.75
N SER A 151 1.63 17.01 -3.19
CA SER A 151 2.97 16.45 -3.44
C SER A 151 2.94 15.62 -4.73
N ALA A 152 3.96 14.81 -4.98
CA ALA A 152 3.95 13.84 -6.07
C ALA A 152 2.90 12.73 -5.88
N ASP A 153 2.52 12.45 -4.62
CA ASP A 153 1.48 11.48 -4.31
C ASP A 153 0.07 12.02 -4.62
N SER A 154 -0.90 11.09 -4.66
CA SER A 154 -2.33 11.42 -4.77
C SER A 154 -2.90 11.93 -3.44
N VAL A 155 -2.60 13.18 -3.10
CA VAL A 155 -2.97 13.78 -1.81
C VAL A 155 -3.39 15.23 -1.94
N LEU A 156 -4.35 15.67 -1.09
CA LEU A 156 -4.61 17.06 -0.77
C LEU A 156 -4.23 17.29 0.69
N GLN A 157 -3.41 18.29 0.96
CA GLN A 157 -2.97 18.61 2.31
C GLN A 157 -3.41 20.02 2.70
N ILE A 158 -3.91 20.18 3.91
CA ILE A 158 -4.30 21.48 4.48
C ILE A 158 -3.46 21.72 5.73
N ALA A 159 -2.59 22.73 5.69
CA ALA A 159 -1.89 23.18 6.88
C ALA A 159 -2.56 24.43 7.47
N ALA A 160 -2.61 24.49 8.82
CA ALA A 160 -3.12 25.62 9.55
C ALA A 160 -2.45 25.74 10.93
N HIS A 161 -2.28 26.97 11.39
CA HIS A 161 -1.76 27.28 12.72
C HIS A 161 -2.82 27.03 13.78
N GLU A 162 -2.48 26.36 14.88
CA GLU A 162 -3.43 25.91 15.90
C GLU A 162 -4.14 27.06 16.62
N ASP A 163 -3.50 28.24 16.76
CA ASP A 163 -4.10 29.41 17.37
C ASP A 163 -5.08 30.13 16.44
N GLU A 164 -4.92 30.04 15.11
CA GLU A 164 -5.79 30.70 14.12
C GLU A 164 -6.92 29.77 13.65
N VAL A 165 -6.62 28.49 13.47
CA VAL A 165 -7.59 27.46 13.08
C VAL A 165 -7.45 26.29 14.06
N PRO A 166 -8.31 26.21 15.07
CA PRO A 166 -8.29 25.09 16.01
C PRO A 166 -8.34 23.74 15.30
N GLN A 167 -7.71 22.74 15.87
CA GLN A 167 -7.59 21.39 15.27
C GLN A 167 -8.94 20.81 14.81
N ALA A 168 -10.01 21.01 15.58
CA ALA A 168 -11.34 20.53 15.22
C ALA A 168 -11.87 21.20 13.93
N GLU A 169 -11.60 22.48 13.74
CA GLU A 169 -11.98 23.23 12.54
C GLU A 169 -11.12 22.80 11.33
N LEU A 170 -9.82 22.61 11.53
CA LEU A 170 -8.95 22.06 10.48
C LEU A 170 -9.42 20.67 10.03
N ILE A 171 -9.81 19.79 10.95
CA ILE A 171 -10.37 18.47 10.62
C ILE A 171 -11.70 18.62 9.85
N ALA A 172 -12.57 19.55 10.25
CA ALA A 172 -13.81 19.83 9.53
C ALA A 172 -13.55 20.34 8.10
N ALA A 173 -12.56 21.22 7.91
CA ALA A 173 -12.12 21.66 6.59
C ALA A 173 -11.61 20.50 5.73
N CYS A 174 -10.84 19.58 6.33
CA CYS A 174 -10.40 18.36 5.64
C CYS A 174 -11.56 17.40 5.32
N GLN A 175 -12.62 17.36 6.13
CA GLN A 175 -13.83 16.58 5.79
C GLN A 175 -14.54 17.19 4.58
N VAL A 176 -14.69 18.51 4.50
CA VAL A 176 -15.20 19.19 3.30
C VAL A 176 -14.34 18.86 2.09
N ALA A 177 -13.01 18.99 2.21
CA ALA A 177 -12.09 18.63 1.14
C ALA A 177 -12.24 17.15 0.73
N ARG A 178 -12.44 16.21 1.66
CA ARG A 178 -12.63 14.79 1.37
C ARG A 178 -13.88 14.53 0.51
N GLU A 179 -14.98 15.24 0.78
CA GLU A 179 -16.21 15.12 -0.04
C GLU A 179 -16.02 15.69 -1.46
N ILE A 180 -15.28 16.79 -1.61
CA ILE A 180 -14.95 17.39 -2.91
C ILE A 180 -14.01 16.46 -3.70
N MET A 181 -13.00 15.88 -3.04
CA MET A 181 -11.96 15.06 -3.67
C MET A 181 -12.40 13.60 -3.86
N ARG A 182 -13.57 13.41 -4.49
CA ARG A 182 -14.15 12.12 -4.91
C ARG A 182 -14.41 12.10 -6.42
N GLY A 183 -14.77 10.94 -6.96
CA GLY A 183 -15.09 10.76 -8.37
C GLY A 183 -13.93 11.19 -9.29
N GLU A 184 -14.16 12.15 -10.17
CA GLU A 184 -13.16 12.63 -11.12
C GLU A 184 -11.98 13.38 -10.46
N HIS A 185 -12.17 13.90 -9.24
CA HIS A 185 -11.13 14.57 -8.47
C HIS A 185 -10.53 13.66 -7.38
N ALA A 186 -10.83 12.36 -7.38
CA ALA A 186 -10.43 11.47 -6.32
C ALA A 186 -8.92 11.49 -6.06
N VAL A 187 -8.55 11.79 -4.81
CA VAL A 187 -7.20 11.60 -4.28
C VAL A 187 -7.23 10.55 -3.16
N GLY A 188 -6.14 9.81 -3.01
CA GLY A 188 -6.07 8.74 -2.01
C GLY A 188 -6.24 9.24 -0.58
N ARG A 189 -5.71 10.44 -0.26
CA ARG A 189 -5.78 11.00 1.10
C ARG A 189 -6.02 12.50 1.09
N VAL A 190 -6.79 12.97 2.07
CA VAL A 190 -6.83 14.37 2.50
C VAL A 190 -6.20 14.44 3.88
N ILE A 191 -5.24 15.35 4.09
CA ILE A 191 -4.40 15.33 5.28
C ILE A 191 -4.47 16.68 6.01
N ALA A 192 -4.90 16.66 7.27
CA ALA A 192 -4.79 17.78 8.18
C ALA A 192 -3.35 17.89 8.73
N ARG A 193 -2.74 19.06 8.61
CA ARG A 193 -1.36 19.36 9.02
C ARG A 193 -1.31 20.56 9.97
N PRO A 194 -1.69 20.40 11.24
CA PRO A 194 -1.57 21.49 12.18
C PRO A 194 -0.09 21.85 12.43
N PHE A 195 0.15 23.13 12.68
CA PHE A 195 1.46 23.65 13.04
C PHE A 195 1.34 24.77 14.09
N ARG A 196 2.44 25.12 14.72
CA ARG A 196 2.54 26.18 15.73
C ARG A 196 3.83 26.97 15.57
N GLY A 197 4.02 28.00 16.39
CA GLY A 197 5.23 28.83 16.41
C GLY A 197 4.97 30.23 15.90
N VAL A 198 6.04 30.97 15.64
CA VAL A 198 6.00 32.33 15.09
C VAL A 198 6.83 32.40 13.80
N PRO A 199 6.69 33.42 12.96
CA PRO A 199 7.50 33.57 11.75
C PRO A 199 8.98 33.29 11.97
N GLY A 200 9.54 32.35 11.18
CA GLY A 200 10.92 31.89 11.28
C GLY A 200 11.16 30.70 12.24
N THR A 201 10.13 30.25 12.98
CA THR A 201 10.23 29.11 13.91
C THR A 201 8.99 28.21 13.87
N PHE A 202 8.28 28.17 12.74
CA PHE A 202 7.13 27.30 12.59
C PHE A 202 7.51 25.83 12.66
N GLU A 203 6.75 25.04 13.39
CA GLU A 203 6.93 23.60 13.50
C GLU A 203 5.60 22.85 13.41
N ARG A 204 5.62 21.69 12.77
CA ARG A 204 4.46 20.80 12.73
C ARG A 204 4.19 20.21 14.10
N THR A 205 2.91 20.04 14.43
CA THR A 205 2.48 19.37 15.67
C THR A 205 2.07 17.93 15.42
N GLU A 206 1.82 17.17 16.48
CA GLU A 206 1.40 15.75 16.42
C GLU A 206 -0.07 15.56 16.01
N GLY A 207 -0.83 16.66 15.87
CA GLY A 207 -2.26 16.63 15.53
C GLY A 207 -2.59 16.27 14.07
N ARG A 208 -1.65 15.68 13.32
CA ARG A 208 -1.91 15.19 11.97
C ARG A 208 -3.07 14.21 11.94
N LYS A 209 -4.00 14.40 10.99
CA LYS A 209 -5.09 13.48 10.71
C LYS A 209 -5.18 13.21 9.21
N ASP A 210 -5.14 11.95 8.84
CA ASP A 210 -5.32 11.50 7.46
C ASP A 210 -6.77 11.02 7.29
N LEU A 211 -7.45 11.54 6.26
CA LEU A 211 -8.77 11.09 5.81
C LEU A 211 -8.57 10.35 4.48
N ALA A 212 -8.53 9.04 4.55
CA ALA A 212 -8.38 8.17 3.39
C ALA A 212 -9.68 8.12 2.56
N LEU A 213 -9.57 7.67 1.33
CA LEU A 213 -10.71 7.31 0.50
C LEU A 213 -11.13 5.88 0.86
N ASP A 214 -12.44 5.62 0.91
CA ASP A 214 -12.93 4.25 1.05
C ASP A 214 -12.69 3.45 -0.24
N PRO A 215 -12.51 2.12 -0.16
CA PRO A 215 -12.52 1.27 -1.33
C PRO A 215 -13.80 1.52 -2.19
N PRO A 216 -13.72 1.44 -3.53
CA PRO A 216 -14.83 1.80 -4.42
C PRO A 216 -15.99 0.78 -4.44
N GLY A 217 -16.13 -0.04 -3.43
CA GLY A 217 -17.18 -1.05 -3.29
C GLY A 217 -16.85 -2.08 -2.22
N ARG A 218 -17.60 -3.18 -2.24
CA ARG A 218 -17.33 -4.32 -1.34
C ARG A 218 -15.98 -4.94 -1.68
N THR A 219 -15.33 -5.47 -0.64
CA THR A 219 -14.04 -6.15 -0.70
C THR A 219 -14.14 -7.56 -0.16
N TYR A 220 -13.11 -8.37 -0.36
CA TYR A 220 -12.99 -9.67 0.30
C TYR A 220 -12.85 -9.55 1.82
N LEU A 221 -12.43 -8.39 2.37
CA LEU A 221 -12.47 -8.13 3.82
C LEU A 221 -13.92 -8.08 4.32
N ASP A 222 -14.82 -7.42 3.58
CA ASP A 222 -16.25 -7.37 3.92
C ASP A 222 -16.90 -8.75 3.84
N GLU A 223 -16.51 -9.59 2.87
CA GLU A 223 -17.03 -10.96 2.72
C GLU A 223 -16.57 -11.86 3.89
N LEU A 224 -15.30 -11.79 4.26
CA LEU A 224 -14.75 -12.52 5.42
C LEU A 224 -15.45 -12.12 6.71
N ARG A 225 -15.60 -10.82 6.92
CA ARG A 225 -16.31 -10.29 8.10
C ARG A 225 -17.77 -10.72 8.14
N ALA A 226 -18.47 -10.74 7.00
CA ALA A 226 -19.84 -11.22 6.89
C ALA A 226 -19.96 -12.72 7.26
N ASP A 227 -18.90 -13.51 7.00
CA ASP A 227 -18.81 -14.93 7.40
C ASP A 227 -18.35 -15.12 8.86
N GLY A 228 -18.13 -14.05 9.62
CA GLY A 228 -17.65 -14.10 10.99
C GLY A 228 -16.17 -14.48 11.13
N VAL A 229 -15.37 -14.29 10.09
CA VAL A 229 -13.93 -14.49 10.10
C VAL A 229 -13.25 -13.22 10.59
N PRO A 230 -12.53 -13.26 11.74
CA PRO A 230 -11.82 -12.09 12.24
C PRO A 230 -10.73 -11.63 11.25
N THR A 231 -10.68 -10.32 10.97
CA THR A 231 -9.71 -9.69 10.07
C THR A 231 -8.71 -8.87 10.88
N HIS A 232 -7.43 -9.23 10.77
CA HIS A 232 -6.31 -8.58 11.42
C HIS A 232 -5.43 -7.90 10.37
N THR A 233 -5.05 -6.66 10.59
CA THR A 233 -4.11 -5.94 9.73
C THR A 233 -2.84 -5.58 10.50
N VAL A 234 -1.69 -5.66 9.84
CA VAL A 234 -0.39 -5.27 10.39
C VAL A 234 0.24 -4.21 9.49
N GLY A 235 0.70 -3.12 10.09
CA GLY A 235 1.27 -1.99 9.35
C GLY A 235 0.21 -1.02 8.84
N LYS A 236 0.39 -0.50 7.61
CA LYS A 236 -0.49 0.55 7.05
C LYS A 236 -1.82 0.05 6.47
N ILE A 237 -2.07 -1.25 6.43
CA ILE A 237 -3.25 -1.85 5.77
C ILE A 237 -4.56 -1.24 6.30
N GLY A 238 -4.76 -1.15 7.62
CA GLY A 238 -5.97 -0.57 8.19
C GLY A 238 -6.28 0.82 7.64
N SER A 239 -5.27 1.68 7.58
CA SER A 239 -5.41 3.04 7.02
C SER A 239 -5.61 3.06 5.50
N VAL A 240 -5.05 2.10 4.75
CA VAL A 240 -5.24 1.95 3.29
C VAL A 240 -6.70 1.62 2.97
N PHE A 241 -7.34 0.81 3.79
CA PHE A 241 -8.77 0.47 3.66
C PHE A 241 -9.70 1.45 4.41
N ASN A 242 -9.17 2.55 4.95
CA ASN A 242 -9.93 3.47 5.82
C ASN A 242 -10.71 2.73 6.92
N HIS A 243 -10.09 1.66 7.46
CA HIS A 243 -10.63 0.75 8.49
C HIS A 243 -11.86 -0.08 8.05
N VAL A 244 -12.28 0.01 6.78
CA VAL A 244 -13.41 -0.77 6.24
C VAL A 244 -13.04 -2.24 6.16
N GLY A 245 -13.89 -3.11 6.75
CA GLY A 245 -13.67 -4.55 6.75
C GLY A 245 -12.57 -5.04 7.70
N VAL A 246 -12.02 -4.18 8.57
CA VAL A 246 -10.94 -4.47 9.52
C VAL A 246 -11.49 -4.57 10.94
N ASP A 247 -11.20 -5.67 11.65
CA ASP A 247 -11.62 -5.86 13.04
C ASP A 247 -10.49 -5.50 14.03
N HIS A 248 -9.25 -5.82 13.69
CA HIS A 248 -8.09 -5.62 14.56
C HIS A 248 -6.90 -5.03 13.80
N GLU A 249 -6.34 -3.95 14.34
CA GLU A 249 -5.14 -3.32 13.78
C GLU A 249 -3.94 -3.51 14.70
N HIS A 250 -2.81 -3.86 14.09
CA HIS A 250 -1.55 -4.07 14.80
C HIS A 250 -0.48 -3.12 14.28
N PRO A 251 0.36 -2.56 15.16
CA PRO A 251 1.46 -1.69 14.77
C PRO A 251 2.42 -2.37 13.80
N GLY A 252 3.01 -1.61 12.88
CA GLY A 252 3.95 -2.12 11.88
C GLY A 252 4.50 -0.99 11.00
N ALA A 253 4.86 0.15 11.59
CA ALA A 253 5.40 1.30 10.85
C ALA A 253 6.79 1.03 10.24
N THR A 254 7.47 -0.03 10.65
CA THR A 254 8.76 -0.51 10.12
C THR A 254 8.68 -2.00 9.84
N ASN A 255 9.54 -2.52 8.96
CA ASN A 255 9.57 -3.96 8.69
C ASN A 255 9.83 -4.79 9.96
N PRO A 256 10.80 -4.46 10.83
CA PRO A 256 10.97 -5.20 12.09
C PRO A 256 9.72 -5.23 12.97
N ALA A 257 8.98 -4.13 13.07
CA ALA A 257 7.75 -4.08 13.86
C ALA A 257 6.62 -4.91 13.22
N ALA A 258 6.46 -4.84 11.90
CA ALA A 258 5.47 -5.62 11.16
C ALA A 258 5.79 -7.13 11.19
N ILE A 259 7.07 -7.50 11.06
CA ILE A 259 7.54 -8.88 11.19
C ILE A 259 7.23 -9.41 12.59
N ALA A 260 7.57 -8.68 13.64
CA ALA A 260 7.29 -9.08 15.02
C ALA A 260 5.77 -9.22 15.29
N GLY A 261 4.97 -8.27 14.76
CA GLY A 261 3.51 -8.33 14.85
C GLY A 261 2.92 -9.56 14.15
N THR A 262 3.40 -9.87 12.95
CA THR A 262 2.99 -11.04 12.18
C THR A 262 3.38 -12.34 12.87
N SER A 263 4.64 -12.45 13.36
CA SER A 263 5.12 -13.63 14.09
C SER A 263 4.27 -13.91 15.32
N ARG A 264 3.94 -12.86 16.10
CA ARG A 264 3.05 -13.01 17.26
C ARG A 264 1.67 -13.53 16.84
N LEU A 265 1.07 -13.04 15.76
CA LEU A 265 -0.22 -13.52 15.26
C LEU A 265 -0.16 -14.96 14.75
N ILE A 266 0.97 -15.39 14.18
CA ILE A 266 1.20 -16.80 13.81
C ILE A 266 1.18 -17.69 15.06
N ASP A 267 1.76 -17.23 16.16
CA ASP A 267 1.83 -17.99 17.40
C ASP A 267 0.48 -18.00 18.18
N GLU A 268 -0.22 -16.87 18.21
CA GLU A 268 -1.37 -16.66 19.10
C GLU A 268 -2.74 -16.85 18.44
N LEU A 269 -2.87 -16.61 17.12
CA LEU A 269 -4.17 -16.61 16.45
C LEU A 269 -4.66 -18.04 16.22
N GLU A 270 -5.87 -18.35 16.69
CA GLU A 270 -6.48 -19.66 16.46
C GLU A 270 -7.22 -19.77 15.13
N HIS A 271 -7.84 -18.67 14.66
CA HIS A 271 -8.64 -18.58 13.45
C HIS A 271 -8.70 -17.14 12.96
N GLY A 272 -8.66 -16.92 11.65
CA GLY A 272 -8.83 -15.61 11.07
C GLY A 272 -7.91 -15.33 9.87
N PHE A 273 -7.99 -14.10 9.40
CA PHE A 273 -7.20 -13.55 8.32
C PHE A 273 -6.22 -12.50 8.83
N VAL A 274 -4.96 -12.61 8.47
CA VAL A 274 -3.91 -11.63 8.76
C VAL A 274 -3.40 -11.04 7.46
N PHE A 275 -3.49 -9.72 7.32
CA PHE A 275 -3.02 -8.98 6.17
C PHE A 275 -1.89 -8.03 6.60
N THR A 276 -0.67 -8.32 6.21
CA THR A 276 0.56 -7.60 6.62
C THR A 276 1.16 -6.84 5.46
N ASN A 277 1.58 -5.60 5.69
CA ASN A 277 2.39 -4.82 4.77
C ASN A 277 3.79 -4.60 5.35
N LEU A 278 4.83 -4.96 4.57
CA LEU A 278 6.24 -4.71 4.86
C LEU A 278 6.70 -3.50 4.06
N VAL A 279 6.58 -2.32 4.65
CA VAL A 279 6.53 -1.02 3.98
C VAL A 279 7.89 -0.46 3.53
N GLU A 280 9.02 -0.91 4.12
CA GLU A 280 10.30 -0.19 3.97
C GLU A 280 10.94 -0.38 2.59
N THR A 281 10.63 -1.47 1.87
CA THR A 281 11.07 -1.67 0.49
C THR A 281 10.59 -0.56 -0.42
N ASP A 282 9.39 -0.03 -0.18
CA ASP A 282 8.84 1.16 -0.83
C ASP A 282 9.34 2.45 -0.18
N GLN A 283 8.85 2.72 1.03
CA GLN A 283 8.91 4.02 1.69
C GLN A 283 10.34 4.46 2.03
N VAL A 284 11.23 3.52 2.36
CA VAL A 284 12.60 3.83 2.81
C VAL A 284 13.61 3.66 1.68
N TYR A 285 13.45 2.66 0.82
CA TYR A 285 14.48 2.28 -0.14
C TYR A 285 14.10 2.53 -1.59
N GLY A 286 12.87 2.20 -2.02
CA GLY A 286 12.39 2.38 -3.40
C GLY A 286 12.39 3.85 -3.80
N HIS A 287 11.60 4.67 -3.14
CA HIS A 287 11.51 6.12 -3.38
C HIS A 287 12.83 6.90 -3.18
N ARG A 288 13.83 6.29 -2.56
CA ARG A 288 15.15 6.91 -2.34
C ARG A 288 16.24 6.32 -3.22
N GLN A 289 15.88 5.40 -4.12
CA GLN A 289 16.83 4.73 -5.01
C GLN A 289 18.00 4.07 -4.25
N ASP A 290 17.73 3.57 -3.03
CA ASP A 290 18.71 2.87 -2.19
C ASP A 290 18.69 1.36 -2.47
N VAL A 291 19.32 0.93 -3.57
CA VAL A 291 19.44 -0.49 -3.93
C VAL A 291 20.08 -1.34 -2.82
N PRO A 292 21.19 -0.92 -2.17
CA PRO A 292 21.74 -1.68 -1.06
C PRO A 292 20.78 -1.83 0.13
N GLY A 293 20.02 -0.80 0.46
CA GLY A 293 18.98 -0.84 1.50
C GLY A 293 17.84 -1.78 1.14
N PHE A 294 17.35 -1.69 -0.09
CA PHE A 294 16.31 -2.57 -0.62
C PHE A 294 16.73 -4.06 -0.51
N HIS A 295 17.96 -4.37 -0.95
CA HIS A 295 18.51 -5.74 -0.82
C HIS A 295 18.60 -6.21 0.63
N ARG A 296 19.08 -5.38 1.55
CA ARG A 296 19.12 -5.74 3.00
C ARG A 296 17.72 -6.02 3.55
N ALA A 297 16.73 -5.19 3.20
CA ALA A 297 15.35 -5.41 3.62
C ALA A 297 14.81 -6.75 3.10
N LEU A 298 15.06 -7.11 1.83
CA LEU A 298 14.68 -8.43 1.29
C LEU A 298 15.33 -9.58 2.05
N GLN A 299 16.58 -9.45 2.50
CA GLN A 299 17.26 -10.46 3.29
C GLN A 299 16.66 -10.60 4.71
N GLU A 300 16.21 -9.51 5.31
CA GLU A 300 15.51 -9.53 6.60
C GLU A 300 14.14 -10.21 6.46
N ILE A 301 13.41 -9.88 5.40
CA ILE A 301 12.14 -10.51 5.06
C ILE A 301 12.32 -12.01 4.79
N ASP A 302 13.34 -12.39 4.03
CA ASP A 302 13.62 -13.81 3.74
C ASP A 302 13.84 -14.64 5.00
N ARG A 303 14.55 -14.09 6.00
CA ARG A 303 14.72 -14.77 7.31
C ARG A 303 13.39 -14.96 8.02
N ALA A 304 12.55 -13.90 8.08
CA ALA A 304 11.22 -13.98 8.68
C ALA A 304 10.33 -15.01 7.97
N VAL A 305 10.35 -15.05 6.64
CA VAL A 305 9.63 -16.07 5.84
C VAL A 305 10.09 -17.48 6.20
N GLY A 306 11.39 -17.68 6.44
CA GLY A 306 11.92 -18.97 6.90
C GLY A 306 11.35 -19.39 8.26
N GLU A 307 11.27 -18.46 9.21
CA GLU A 307 10.69 -18.68 10.54
C GLU A 307 9.19 -18.95 10.44
N TRP A 308 8.44 -18.15 9.70
CA TRP A 308 7.00 -18.33 9.50
C TRP A 308 6.65 -19.65 8.84
N THR A 309 7.36 -20.04 7.78
CA THR A 309 7.11 -21.31 7.11
C THR A 309 7.44 -22.54 7.97
N ALA A 310 8.31 -22.39 8.97
CA ALA A 310 8.59 -23.44 9.95
C ALA A 310 7.53 -23.54 11.07
N ALA A 311 6.85 -22.42 11.38
CA ALA A 311 5.84 -22.34 12.43
C ALA A 311 4.42 -22.65 11.93
N LEU A 312 4.13 -22.44 10.64
CA LEU A 312 2.81 -22.66 10.04
C LEU A 312 2.56 -24.14 9.75
N ASP A 313 1.31 -24.57 9.97
CA ASP A 313 0.81 -25.89 9.60
C ASP A 313 0.12 -25.83 8.22
N PRO A 314 0.71 -26.40 7.16
CA PRO A 314 0.15 -26.29 5.80
C PRO A 314 -1.25 -26.90 5.64
N GLU A 315 -1.69 -27.81 6.50
CA GLU A 315 -3.06 -28.36 6.46
C GLU A 315 -4.12 -27.39 6.99
N ARG A 316 -3.67 -26.43 7.79
CA ARG A 316 -4.51 -25.45 8.48
C ARG A 316 -4.29 -24.02 7.96
N ASP A 317 -3.09 -23.72 7.52
CA ASP A 317 -2.63 -22.36 7.26
C ASP A 317 -2.38 -22.15 5.77
N LEU A 318 -2.85 -21.01 5.25
CA LEU A 318 -2.49 -20.50 3.94
C LEU A 318 -1.51 -19.32 4.15
N LEU A 319 -0.31 -19.42 3.58
CA LEU A 319 0.62 -18.29 3.51
C LEU A 319 0.71 -17.81 2.05
N VAL A 320 0.38 -16.54 1.81
CA VAL A 320 0.57 -15.87 0.52
C VAL A 320 1.61 -14.76 0.70
N ILE A 321 2.60 -14.71 -0.18
CA ILE A 321 3.59 -13.64 -0.27
C ILE A 321 3.44 -13.03 -1.66
N THR A 322 3.21 -11.72 -1.71
CA THR A 322 2.99 -10.94 -2.93
C THR A 322 3.51 -9.51 -2.76
N ALA A 323 3.20 -8.63 -3.71
CA ALA A 323 3.39 -7.19 -3.61
C ALA A 323 2.14 -6.47 -4.10
N ASP A 324 2.13 -5.16 -4.03
CA ASP A 324 1.01 -4.30 -4.43
C ASP A 324 1.32 -3.48 -5.70
N HIS A 325 2.59 -3.20 -5.97
CA HIS A 325 3.11 -2.52 -7.17
C HIS A 325 4.63 -2.73 -7.28
N GLY A 326 5.28 -2.05 -8.23
CA GLY A 326 6.73 -1.89 -8.30
C GLY A 326 7.17 -0.48 -7.86
N CYS A 327 8.44 -0.35 -7.49
CA CYS A 327 9.14 0.94 -7.35
C CYS A 327 10.62 0.67 -7.60
N ASP A 328 11.02 0.71 -8.88
CA ASP A 328 12.34 0.30 -9.31
C ASP A 328 13.41 1.33 -8.94
N PRO A 329 14.26 1.04 -7.95
CA PRO A 329 15.24 2.00 -7.43
C PRO A 329 16.40 2.26 -8.39
N THR A 330 16.44 1.60 -9.55
CA THR A 330 17.49 1.74 -10.55
C THR A 330 17.09 2.61 -11.75
N THR A 331 15.80 2.92 -11.88
CA THR A 331 15.27 3.77 -12.94
C THR A 331 15.33 5.25 -12.58
N PRO A 332 15.35 6.16 -13.56
CA PRO A 332 15.18 7.58 -13.29
C PRO A 332 13.80 7.88 -12.67
N GLY A 333 13.77 8.69 -11.62
CA GLY A 333 12.53 9.01 -10.90
C GLY A 333 12.42 8.27 -9.57
N THR A 334 11.42 8.64 -8.80
CA THR A 334 11.16 8.11 -7.46
C THR A 334 9.69 7.69 -7.31
N ASP A 335 8.96 7.55 -8.41
CA ASP A 335 7.56 7.15 -8.42
C ASP A 335 7.43 5.62 -8.50
N HIS A 336 6.24 5.11 -8.19
CA HIS A 336 5.90 3.72 -8.37
C HIS A 336 5.94 3.31 -9.85
N THR A 337 6.21 2.05 -10.12
CA THR A 337 6.30 1.49 -11.48
C THR A 337 5.18 0.50 -11.76
N ARG A 338 4.67 0.54 -13.01
CA ARG A 338 3.60 -0.31 -13.51
C ARG A 338 4.14 -1.69 -13.83
N GLU A 339 4.06 -2.62 -12.88
CA GLU A 339 4.67 -3.95 -12.97
C GLU A 339 3.71 -5.08 -12.59
N HIS A 340 4.03 -6.28 -13.03
CA HIS A 340 3.56 -7.49 -12.36
C HIS A 340 4.11 -7.53 -10.93
N VAL A 341 3.51 -8.36 -10.07
CA VAL A 341 4.05 -8.65 -8.75
C VAL A 341 4.20 -10.16 -8.55
N PRO A 342 5.10 -10.64 -7.68
CA PRO A 342 5.26 -12.07 -7.44
C PRO A 342 4.04 -12.65 -6.72
N LEU A 343 3.73 -13.90 -6.99
CA LEU A 343 2.84 -14.75 -6.21
C LEU A 343 3.62 -15.94 -5.69
N ILE A 344 3.60 -16.15 -4.39
CA ILE A 344 4.06 -17.36 -3.72
C ILE A 344 2.96 -17.77 -2.73
N ALA A 345 2.39 -18.98 -2.87
CA ALA A 345 1.34 -19.42 -1.96
C ALA A 345 1.61 -20.85 -1.47
N ALA A 346 1.80 -20.97 -0.15
CA ALA A 346 2.12 -22.22 0.54
C ALA A 346 0.92 -22.73 1.35
N PHE A 347 0.47 -23.94 1.05
CA PHE A 347 -0.58 -24.70 1.73
C PHE A 347 -0.52 -26.17 1.31
N ALA A 348 -1.22 -27.07 2.02
CA ALA A 348 -1.14 -28.50 1.76
C ALA A 348 -1.74 -28.91 0.40
N GLY A 349 -1.10 -29.88 -0.25
CA GLY A 349 -1.64 -30.58 -1.41
C GLY A 349 -1.40 -29.92 -2.77
N HIS A 350 -0.82 -28.73 -2.84
CA HIS A 350 -0.70 -27.95 -4.07
C HIS A 350 0.71 -27.36 -4.29
N GLY A 351 1.70 -28.21 -4.54
CA GLY A 351 3.04 -27.79 -4.92
C GLY A 351 3.27 -27.79 -6.43
N GLY A 352 4.23 -26.98 -6.90
CA GLY A 352 4.73 -26.99 -8.27
C GLY A 352 3.85 -26.34 -9.33
N ARG A 353 2.66 -25.83 -8.97
CA ARG A 353 1.74 -25.21 -9.93
C ARG A 353 2.08 -23.74 -10.15
N ARG A 354 2.20 -23.34 -11.43
CA ARG A 354 2.26 -21.94 -11.82
C ARG A 354 0.84 -21.36 -11.93
N HIS A 355 0.65 -20.18 -11.36
CA HIS A 355 -0.57 -19.40 -11.47
C HIS A 355 -0.21 -17.95 -11.80
N ASP A 356 -0.61 -17.49 -12.97
CA ASP A 356 -0.51 -16.08 -13.38
C ASP A 356 -1.97 -15.56 -13.50
N GLY A 357 -2.30 -14.44 -12.83
CA GLY A 357 -3.67 -13.96 -12.75
C GLY A 357 -3.78 -12.52 -12.23
N PRO A 358 -5.00 -12.02 -12.02
CA PRO A 358 -5.20 -10.70 -11.44
C PRO A 358 -4.88 -10.68 -9.92
N PHE A 359 -4.60 -9.49 -9.39
CA PHE A 359 -4.40 -9.28 -7.94
C PHE A 359 -5.54 -9.85 -7.10
N ALA A 360 -6.78 -9.73 -7.58
CA ALA A 360 -7.99 -10.17 -6.89
C ALA A 360 -8.04 -11.69 -6.61
N ASP A 361 -7.23 -12.49 -7.29
CA ASP A 361 -7.11 -13.93 -7.04
C ASP A 361 -6.60 -14.22 -5.62
N VAL A 362 -5.86 -13.28 -5.01
CA VAL A 362 -5.42 -13.37 -3.61
C VAL A 362 -6.63 -13.37 -2.67
N GLY A 363 -7.47 -12.34 -2.75
CA GLY A 363 -8.68 -12.24 -1.92
C GLY A 363 -9.65 -13.39 -2.15
N ALA A 364 -9.86 -13.79 -3.42
CA ALA A 364 -10.69 -14.93 -3.78
C ALA A 364 -10.17 -16.24 -3.13
N SER A 365 -8.85 -16.45 -3.14
CA SER A 365 -8.22 -17.62 -2.52
C SER A 365 -8.35 -17.59 -0.99
N VAL A 366 -8.15 -16.43 -0.37
CA VAL A 366 -8.33 -16.26 1.09
C VAL A 366 -9.76 -16.58 1.51
N LEU A 367 -10.77 -16.04 0.80
CA LEU A 367 -12.18 -16.33 1.08
C LEU A 367 -12.48 -17.84 0.91
N ARG A 368 -12.05 -18.43 -0.20
CA ARG A 368 -12.23 -19.87 -0.46
C ARG A 368 -11.57 -20.73 0.62
N TRP A 369 -10.36 -20.35 1.08
CA TRP A 369 -9.64 -21.07 2.13
C TRP A 369 -10.35 -21.03 3.47
N LEU A 370 -10.78 -19.82 3.91
CA LEU A 370 -11.34 -19.61 5.25
C LEU A 370 -12.82 -19.96 5.35
N SER A 371 -13.62 -19.64 4.32
CA SER A 371 -15.07 -19.79 4.30
C SER A 371 -15.58 -20.95 3.47
N GLY A 372 -14.73 -21.55 2.63
CA GLY A 372 -15.11 -22.66 1.75
C GLY A 372 -16.04 -22.27 0.60
N ARG A 373 -16.26 -20.97 0.35
CA ARG A 373 -17.11 -20.41 -0.70
C ARG A 373 -16.38 -19.42 -1.60
N GLU A 374 -17.02 -19.04 -2.66
CA GLU A 374 -16.61 -17.95 -3.55
C GLU A 374 -17.59 -16.79 -3.44
N ALA A 375 -17.23 -15.62 -3.96
CA ALA A 375 -18.08 -14.42 -4.01
C ALA A 375 -18.30 -14.03 -5.48
N ASP A 376 -19.45 -14.39 -6.04
CA ASP A 376 -19.79 -14.14 -7.45
C ASP A 376 -19.80 -12.63 -7.82
N SER A 377 -19.96 -11.77 -6.82
CA SER A 377 -19.99 -10.31 -7.00
C SER A 377 -18.62 -9.65 -7.01
N LEU A 378 -17.55 -10.38 -6.67
CA LEU A 378 -16.19 -9.86 -6.61
C LEU A 378 -15.33 -10.53 -7.71
N PRO A 379 -14.34 -9.82 -8.26
CA PRO A 379 -13.43 -10.36 -9.25
C PRO A 379 -12.43 -11.33 -8.61
N GLY A 380 -11.78 -12.14 -9.45
CA GLY A 380 -10.73 -13.08 -9.05
C GLY A 380 -11.18 -14.53 -9.10
N THR A 381 -10.20 -15.41 -9.28
CA THR A 381 -10.34 -16.85 -9.32
C THR A 381 -9.40 -17.48 -8.30
N PRO A 382 -9.89 -18.32 -7.38
CA PRO A 382 -9.02 -18.96 -6.41
C PRO A 382 -7.95 -19.84 -7.07
N PHE A 383 -6.70 -19.72 -6.62
CA PHE A 383 -5.58 -20.58 -7.02
C PHE A 383 -5.40 -21.80 -6.12
N LEU A 384 -6.38 -22.12 -5.27
CA LEU A 384 -6.41 -23.26 -4.36
C LEU A 384 -6.79 -24.56 -5.05
#